data_ddc76662d2ad532534b34de8b1191aef
#
_entry.id   ddc76662d2ad532534b34de8b1191aef
#
_cell.length_a   1.000
_cell.length_b   1.000
_cell.length_c   1.000
_cell.angle_alpha   90.00
_cell.angle_beta   90.00
_cell.angle_gamma   90.00
#
_symmetry.space_group_name_H-M   'P 1'
#
loop_
_entity.id
_entity.type
_entity.pdbx_description
1 polymer ?
#
loop_
_entity_poly.entity_id
_entity_poly.type
_entity_poly.pdbx_seq_one_letter_code
_entity_poly.pdbx_strand_id
1 'polypeptide(L)'
;MTTTAIALNPRVIALAHYAGRALLEGVTDRHGATFHQSVTLRAVVAAGGSIGRDALVADVSGSLKTDESVVRGVVAELTAAKLLEEDRAQLPGIRLTDAGRELYESAAAESAQISARLYADIPAGDLVIAGRVLTLITERANAELAVGAGAGA
;
A
#
# COMPACT_ATOMS: atom_id res chain seq x y z
N MET A 1 -3.50 -30.58 -23.26
CA MET A 1 -2.65 -30.47 -22.06
C MET A 1 -3.50 -29.94 -20.94
N THR A 2 -3.89 -30.77 -20.00
CA THR A 2 -4.63 -30.35 -18.80
C THR A 2 -3.67 -29.64 -17.87
N THR A 3 -3.72 -28.32 -17.85
CA THR A 3 -2.99 -27.54 -16.82
C THR A 3 -3.62 -27.89 -15.48
N THR A 4 -2.92 -28.68 -14.68
CA THR A 4 -3.35 -28.94 -13.30
C THR A 4 -3.46 -27.61 -12.58
N ALA A 5 -4.67 -27.23 -12.18
CA ALA A 5 -4.90 -25.99 -11.43
C ALA A 5 -4.10 -26.05 -10.13
N ILE A 6 -3.20 -25.09 -9.95
CA ILE A 6 -2.40 -24.97 -8.72
C ILE A 6 -3.29 -24.31 -7.66
N ALA A 7 -3.52 -25.02 -6.56
CA ALA A 7 -4.23 -24.45 -5.43
C ALA A 7 -3.46 -23.27 -4.82
N LEU A 8 -4.21 -22.28 -4.31
CA LEU A 8 -3.61 -21.15 -3.61
C LEU A 8 -2.79 -21.66 -2.42
N ASN A 9 -1.56 -21.19 -2.32
CA ASN A 9 -0.62 -21.54 -1.27
C ASN A 9 0.34 -20.35 -1.00
N PRO A 10 1.14 -20.38 0.07
CA PRO A 10 2.03 -19.24 0.40
C PRO A 10 2.99 -18.86 -0.71
N ARG A 11 3.49 -19.81 -1.49
CA ARG A 11 4.38 -19.54 -2.62
C ARG A 11 3.68 -18.79 -3.75
N VAL A 12 2.45 -19.15 -4.09
CA VAL A 12 1.66 -18.46 -5.13
C VAL A 12 1.41 -17.02 -4.73
N ILE A 13 1.04 -16.78 -3.47
CA ILE A 13 0.85 -15.43 -2.92
C ILE A 13 2.15 -14.61 -3.01
N ALA A 14 3.26 -15.20 -2.56
CA ALA A 14 4.56 -14.52 -2.54
C ALA A 14 5.02 -14.13 -3.95
N LEU A 15 4.93 -15.04 -4.92
CA LEU A 15 5.33 -14.76 -6.31
C LEU A 15 4.46 -13.68 -6.96
N ALA A 16 3.15 -13.71 -6.73
CA ALA A 16 2.25 -12.67 -7.21
C ALA A 16 2.57 -11.30 -6.59
N HIS A 17 2.83 -11.28 -5.27
CA HIS A 17 3.23 -10.06 -4.56
C HIS A 17 4.56 -9.50 -5.09
N TYR A 18 5.60 -10.31 -5.23
CA TYR A 18 6.91 -9.84 -5.70
C TYR A 18 6.85 -9.27 -7.12
N ALA A 19 6.14 -9.94 -8.02
CA ALA A 19 5.96 -9.46 -9.39
C ALA A 19 5.15 -8.15 -9.43
N GLY A 20 4.04 -8.08 -8.71
CA GLY A 20 3.21 -6.87 -8.62
C GLY A 20 3.96 -5.70 -7.99
N ARG A 21 4.74 -5.97 -6.93
CA ARG A 21 5.57 -4.95 -6.27
C ARG A 21 6.65 -4.41 -7.22
N ALA A 22 7.34 -5.27 -7.96
CA ALA A 22 8.35 -4.85 -8.92
C ALA A 22 7.77 -3.92 -10.01
N LEU A 23 6.56 -4.21 -10.50
CA LEU A 23 5.86 -3.34 -11.43
C LEU A 23 5.53 -1.98 -10.81
N LEU A 24 5.03 -1.96 -9.57
CA LEU A 24 4.72 -0.71 -8.87
C LEU A 24 5.99 0.10 -8.58
N GLU A 25 7.07 -0.52 -8.14
CA GLU A 25 8.36 0.14 -7.94
C GLU A 25 8.86 0.78 -9.25
N GLY A 26 8.74 0.09 -10.38
CA GLY A 26 9.06 0.66 -11.69
C GLY A 26 8.20 1.89 -12.06
N VAL A 27 6.93 1.92 -11.67
CA VAL A 27 6.07 3.10 -11.84
C VAL A 27 6.53 4.22 -10.92
N THR A 28 6.70 3.96 -9.64
CA THR A 28 7.08 4.99 -8.66
C THR A 28 8.44 5.62 -8.98
N ASP A 29 9.41 4.82 -9.42
CA ASP A 29 10.73 5.30 -9.84
C ASP A 29 10.64 6.30 -11.00
N ARG A 30 9.79 6.02 -12.01
CA ARG A 30 9.55 6.95 -13.12
C ARG A 30 8.93 8.28 -12.70
N HIS A 31 8.18 8.26 -11.59
CA HIS A 31 7.58 9.46 -11.00
C HIS A 31 8.42 10.09 -9.88
N GLY A 32 9.64 9.59 -9.65
CA GLY A 32 10.56 10.14 -8.67
C GLY A 32 10.17 9.86 -7.20
N ALA A 33 9.44 8.77 -6.95
CA ALA A 33 9.02 8.37 -5.63
C ALA A 33 9.50 6.94 -5.31
N THR A 34 9.58 6.61 -4.01
CA THR A 34 9.82 5.25 -3.55
C THR A 34 8.50 4.50 -3.31
N PHE A 35 8.57 3.18 -3.19
CA PHE A 35 7.43 2.36 -2.82
C PHE A 35 6.79 2.81 -1.49
N HIS A 36 7.60 3.06 -0.46
CA HIS A 36 7.11 3.53 0.84
C HIS A 36 6.45 4.91 0.76
N GLN A 37 7.03 5.83 -0.02
CA GLN A 37 6.46 7.15 -0.28
C GLN A 37 5.10 7.03 -0.99
N SER A 38 4.98 6.17 -1.99
CA SER A 38 3.74 5.94 -2.72
C SER A 38 2.63 5.36 -1.81
N VAL A 39 2.97 4.39 -0.97
CA VAL A 39 2.02 3.82 0.01
C VAL A 39 1.57 4.87 1.01
N THR A 40 2.48 5.72 1.50
CA THR A 40 2.16 6.80 2.44
C THR A 40 1.25 7.86 1.81
N LEU A 41 1.55 8.32 0.59
CA LEU A 41 0.68 9.24 -0.15
C LEU A 41 -0.73 8.66 -0.37
N ARG A 42 -0.80 7.39 -0.73
CA ARG A 42 -2.08 6.68 -0.90
C ARG A 42 -2.91 6.68 0.38
N ALA A 43 -2.29 6.46 1.53
CA ALA A 43 -2.98 6.49 2.83
C ALA A 43 -3.57 7.88 3.12
N VAL A 44 -2.84 8.96 2.83
CA VAL A 44 -3.35 10.34 2.98
C VAL A 44 -4.50 10.61 2.03
N VAL A 45 -4.40 10.18 0.77
CA VAL A 45 -5.48 10.31 -0.23
C VAL A 45 -6.73 9.53 0.20
N ALA A 46 -6.57 8.29 0.68
CA ALA A 46 -7.67 7.46 1.16
C ALA A 46 -8.40 8.06 2.37
N ALA A 47 -7.68 8.84 3.18
CA ALA A 47 -8.25 9.59 4.31
C ALA A 47 -8.92 10.93 3.90
N GLY A 48 -9.02 11.21 2.61
CA GLY A 48 -9.62 12.46 2.10
C GLY A 48 -8.65 13.61 1.93
N GLY A 49 -7.35 13.36 1.98
CA GLY A 49 -6.29 14.35 1.76
C GLY A 49 -5.70 14.95 3.03
N SER A 50 -6.25 14.64 4.20
CA SER A 50 -5.75 15.05 5.52
C SER A 50 -5.96 13.93 6.55
N ILE A 51 -4.99 13.74 7.42
CA ILE A 51 -5.00 12.69 8.44
C ILE A 51 -4.12 13.11 9.63
N GLY A 52 -4.48 12.68 10.85
CA GLY A 52 -3.61 12.84 12.01
C GLY A 52 -2.27 12.13 11.81
N ARG A 53 -1.17 12.78 12.21
CA ARG A 53 0.19 12.25 12.01
C ARG A 53 0.37 10.84 12.57
N ASP A 54 -0.04 10.62 13.81
CA ASP A 54 0.12 9.31 14.45
C ASP A 54 -0.80 8.25 13.83
N ALA A 55 -2.00 8.63 13.39
CA ALA A 55 -2.91 7.75 12.67
C ALA A 55 -2.32 7.31 11.31
N LEU A 56 -1.69 8.23 10.57
CA LEU A 56 -0.99 7.92 9.33
C LEU A 56 0.16 6.93 9.56
N VAL A 57 0.99 7.19 10.57
CA VAL A 57 2.11 6.32 10.91
C VAL A 57 1.63 4.93 11.29
N ALA A 58 0.60 4.82 12.13
CA ALA A 58 0.02 3.53 12.54
C ALA A 58 -0.59 2.77 11.36
N ASP A 59 -1.33 3.44 10.47
CA ASP A 59 -1.94 2.81 9.29
C ASP A 59 -0.90 2.26 8.32
N VAL A 60 0.11 3.05 7.98
CA VAL A 60 1.15 2.65 7.03
C VAL A 60 2.06 1.56 7.64
N SER A 61 2.50 1.72 8.89
CA SER A 61 3.33 0.71 9.56
C SER A 61 2.59 -0.62 9.72
N GLY A 62 1.32 -0.57 10.08
CA GLY A 62 0.46 -1.76 10.19
C GLY A 62 0.23 -2.46 8.85
N SER A 63 0.06 -1.70 7.77
CA SER A 63 -0.12 -2.24 6.41
C SER A 63 1.15 -2.88 5.87
N LEU A 64 2.30 -2.22 6.03
CA LEU A 64 3.61 -2.67 5.51
C LEU A 64 4.32 -3.65 6.43
N LYS A 65 3.85 -3.83 7.67
CA LYS A 65 4.54 -4.64 8.70
C LYS A 65 5.98 -4.15 8.94
N THR A 66 6.14 -2.85 9.02
CA THR A 66 7.42 -2.17 9.26
C THR A 66 7.37 -1.31 10.52
N ASP A 67 8.54 -0.93 11.05
CA ASP A 67 8.63 -0.10 12.24
C ASP A 67 8.07 1.32 11.98
N GLU A 68 7.41 1.89 12.98
CA GLU A 68 6.90 3.26 12.91
C GLU A 68 7.99 4.30 12.62
N SER A 69 9.22 4.07 13.12
CA SER A 69 10.37 4.95 12.86
C SER A 69 10.69 5.06 11.37
N VAL A 70 10.54 3.98 10.61
CA VAL A 70 10.71 3.97 9.15
C VAL A 70 9.65 4.85 8.50
N VAL A 71 8.39 4.70 8.90
CA VAL A 71 7.28 5.50 8.35
C VAL A 71 7.42 6.96 8.72
N ARG A 72 7.82 7.29 9.95
CA ARG A 72 8.11 8.68 10.36
C ARG A 72 9.19 9.32 9.50
N GLY A 73 10.22 8.57 9.15
CA GLY A 73 11.26 8.99 8.19
C GLY A 73 10.68 9.29 6.80
N VAL A 74 9.81 8.43 6.29
CA VAL A 74 9.14 8.63 4.99
C VAL A 74 8.25 9.88 5.01
N VAL A 75 7.50 10.11 6.09
CA VAL A 75 6.69 11.34 6.25
C VAL A 75 7.58 12.58 6.25
N ALA A 76 8.73 12.53 6.93
CA ALA A 76 9.69 13.64 6.92
C ALA A 76 10.26 13.89 5.52
N GLU A 77 10.63 12.86 4.78
CA GLU A 77 11.09 12.98 3.38
C GLU A 77 10.03 13.63 2.48
N LEU A 78 8.78 13.16 2.56
CA LEU A 78 7.67 13.71 1.78
C LEU A 78 7.38 15.16 2.14
N THR A 79 7.51 15.52 3.41
CA THR A 79 7.35 16.92 3.89
C THR A 79 8.49 17.79 3.39
N ALA A 80 9.73 17.32 3.45
CA ALA A 80 10.89 18.02 2.90
C ALA A 80 10.78 18.24 1.39
N ALA A 81 10.23 17.26 0.66
CA ALA A 81 9.94 17.35 -0.77
C ALA A 81 8.70 18.18 -1.10
N LYS A 82 8.00 18.72 -0.10
CA LYS A 82 6.75 19.49 -0.26
C LYS A 82 5.61 18.76 -0.93
N LEU A 83 5.58 17.45 -0.77
CA LEU A 83 4.49 16.58 -1.23
C LEU A 83 3.43 16.39 -0.13
N LEU A 84 3.86 16.50 1.12
CA LEU A 84 3.02 16.64 2.32
C LEU A 84 3.37 17.93 3.06
N GLU A 85 2.41 18.43 3.84
CA GLU A 85 2.61 19.56 4.74
C GLU A 85 1.83 19.38 6.04
N GLU A 86 2.13 20.18 7.06
CA GLU A 86 1.33 20.20 8.28
C GLU A 86 -0.07 20.74 8.01
N ASP A 87 -1.07 20.04 8.54
CA ASP A 87 -2.45 20.53 8.51
C ASP A 87 -2.69 21.49 9.67
N ARG A 88 -2.72 22.78 9.37
CA ARG A 88 -2.94 23.83 10.37
C ARG A 88 -4.35 23.84 10.94
N ALA A 89 -5.31 23.23 10.24
CA ALA A 89 -6.69 23.14 10.72
C ALA A 89 -6.87 22.03 11.75
N GLN A 90 -6.00 21.01 11.73
CA GLN A 90 -6.09 19.83 12.58
C GLN A 90 -4.69 19.38 13.05
N LEU A 91 -4.05 20.14 13.92
CA LEU A 91 -2.75 19.80 14.51
C LEU A 91 -2.87 18.74 15.63
N PRO A 92 -1.96 17.74 15.70
CA PRO A 92 -0.92 17.40 14.75
C PRO A 92 -1.45 16.60 13.55
N GLY A 93 -1.64 17.24 12.42
CA GLY A 93 -2.15 16.65 11.20
C GLY A 93 -1.20 16.80 10.03
N ILE A 94 -1.38 15.95 9.05
CA ILE A 94 -0.66 15.94 7.77
C ILE A 94 -1.67 16.12 6.64
N ARG A 95 -1.35 17.00 5.72
CA ARG A 95 -2.17 17.28 4.54
C ARG A 95 -1.40 17.05 3.25
N LEU A 96 -2.10 16.54 2.25
CA LEU A 96 -1.57 16.41 0.89
C LEU A 96 -1.46 17.79 0.23
N THR A 97 -0.30 18.11 -0.34
CA THR A 97 -0.13 19.31 -1.16
C THR A 97 -0.67 19.07 -2.58
N ASP A 98 -0.83 20.14 -3.37
CA ASP A 98 -1.18 20.01 -4.79
C ASP A 98 -0.13 19.21 -5.56
N ALA A 99 1.16 19.44 -5.29
CA ALA A 99 2.26 18.67 -5.89
C ALA A 99 2.21 17.19 -5.49
N GLY A 100 1.90 16.88 -4.23
CA GLY A 100 1.71 15.52 -3.75
C GLY A 100 0.53 14.82 -4.42
N ARG A 101 -0.57 15.53 -4.62
CA ARG A 101 -1.75 15.03 -5.33
C ARG A 101 -1.43 14.73 -6.80
N GLU A 102 -0.77 15.65 -7.49
CA GLU A 102 -0.39 15.48 -8.89
C GLU A 102 0.53 14.28 -9.08
N LEU A 103 1.55 14.11 -8.24
CA LEU A 103 2.45 12.96 -8.28
C LEU A 103 1.67 11.66 -8.06
N TYR A 104 0.82 11.60 -7.02
CA TYR A 104 0.02 10.43 -6.74
C TYR A 104 -0.93 10.08 -7.89
N GLU A 105 -1.67 11.05 -8.41
CA GLU A 105 -2.65 10.83 -9.50
C GLU A 105 -1.97 10.35 -10.78
N SER A 106 -0.82 10.91 -11.13
CA SER A 106 -0.04 10.50 -12.31
C SER A 106 0.47 9.06 -12.17
N ALA A 107 1.05 8.70 -11.03
CA ALA A 107 1.50 7.34 -10.76
C ALA A 107 0.33 6.35 -10.67
N ALA A 108 -0.79 6.75 -10.06
CA ALA A 108 -1.99 5.92 -9.96
C ALA A 108 -2.63 5.65 -11.33
N ALA A 109 -2.65 6.63 -12.23
CA ALA A 109 -3.15 6.46 -13.59
C ALA A 109 -2.32 5.44 -14.38
N GLU A 110 -0.99 5.51 -14.30
CA GLU A 110 -0.10 4.52 -14.92
C GLU A 110 -0.28 3.13 -14.32
N SER A 111 -0.34 3.04 -12.99
CA SER A 111 -0.59 1.79 -12.28
C SER A 111 -1.94 1.16 -12.66
N ALA A 112 -2.98 1.97 -12.84
CA ALA A 112 -4.30 1.51 -13.27
C ALA A 112 -4.26 0.88 -14.67
N GLN A 113 -3.49 1.45 -15.60
CA GLN A 113 -3.31 0.88 -16.95
C GLN A 113 -2.58 -0.47 -16.91
N ILE A 114 -1.57 -0.61 -16.06
CA ILE A 114 -0.88 -1.87 -15.84
C ILE A 114 -1.84 -2.90 -15.24
N SER A 115 -2.56 -2.53 -14.18
CA SER A 115 -3.55 -3.40 -13.53
C SER A 115 -4.61 -3.88 -14.51
N ALA A 116 -5.12 -3.01 -15.37
CA ALA A 116 -6.10 -3.39 -16.39
C ALA A 116 -5.59 -4.50 -17.31
N ARG A 117 -4.31 -4.48 -17.68
CA ARG A 117 -3.68 -5.54 -18.47
C ARG A 117 -3.44 -6.82 -17.67
N LEU A 118 -3.07 -6.70 -16.39
CA LEU A 118 -2.82 -7.87 -15.52
C LEU A 118 -4.10 -8.65 -15.23
N TYR A 119 -5.22 -7.96 -15.10
CA TYR A 119 -6.52 -8.58 -14.78
C TYR A 119 -7.39 -8.85 -16.02
N ALA A 120 -6.91 -8.49 -17.22
CA ALA A 120 -7.62 -8.76 -18.46
C ALA A 120 -7.91 -10.27 -18.61
N ASP A 121 -9.09 -10.58 -19.11
CA ASP A 121 -9.53 -11.95 -19.40
C ASP A 121 -9.64 -12.90 -18.18
N ILE A 122 -9.44 -12.39 -16.95
CA ILE A 122 -9.74 -13.15 -15.74
C ILE A 122 -11.23 -12.97 -15.42
N PRO A 123 -11.99 -14.10 -15.28
CA PRO A 123 -13.42 -14.01 -14.97
C PRO A 123 -13.66 -13.21 -13.67
N ALA A 124 -14.63 -12.30 -13.69
CA ALA A 124 -14.95 -11.46 -12.53
C ALA A 124 -15.29 -12.28 -11.27
N GLY A 125 -15.97 -13.44 -11.45
CA GLY A 125 -16.28 -14.34 -10.35
C GLY A 125 -15.03 -14.91 -9.67
N ASP A 126 -13.99 -15.23 -10.44
CA ASP A 126 -12.71 -15.75 -9.91
C ASP A 126 -11.97 -14.64 -9.12
N LEU A 127 -12.00 -13.40 -9.61
CA LEU A 127 -11.42 -12.26 -8.90
C LEU A 127 -12.12 -12.00 -7.56
N VAL A 128 -13.45 -12.13 -7.51
CA VAL A 128 -14.23 -11.98 -6.26
C VAL A 128 -13.86 -13.09 -5.27
N ILE A 129 -13.75 -14.34 -5.72
CA ILE A 129 -13.34 -15.46 -4.88
C ILE A 129 -11.92 -15.26 -4.36
N ALA A 130 -10.98 -14.91 -5.24
CA ALA A 130 -9.59 -14.63 -4.87
C ALA A 130 -9.48 -13.51 -3.85
N GLY A 131 -10.20 -12.40 -4.05
CA GLY A 131 -10.25 -11.28 -3.12
C GLY A 131 -10.72 -11.69 -1.73
N ARG A 132 -11.83 -12.44 -1.66
CA ARG A 132 -12.37 -12.96 -0.39
C ARG A 132 -11.38 -13.88 0.33
N VAL A 133 -10.75 -14.80 -0.38
CA VAL A 133 -9.79 -15.75 0.21
C VAL A 133 -8.55 -15.02 0.72
N LEU A 134 -7.98 -14.10 -0.06
CA LEU A 134 -6.80 -13.33 0.33
C LEU A 134 -7.08 -12.41 1.53
N THR A 135 -8.27 -11.80 1.59
CA THR A 135 -8.70 -11.02 2.75
C THR A 135 -8.74 -11.87 4.01
N LEU A 136 -9.36 -13.06 3.95
CA LEU A 136 -9.43 -13.98 5.08
C LEU A 136 -8.03 -14.44 5.55
N ILE A 137 -7.13 -14.72 4.62
CA ILE A 137 -5.74 -15.08 4.93
C ILE A 137 -5.03 -13.91 5.64
N THR A 138 -5.22 -12.68 5.16
CA THR A 138 -4.66 -11.48 5.77
C THR A 138 -5.15 -11.27 7.20
N GLU A 139 -6.46 -11.41 7.43
CA GLU A 139 -7.05 -11.29 8.77
C GLU A 139 -6.48 -12.32 9.75
N ARG A 140 -6.37 -13.58 9.31
CA ARG A 140 -5.80 -14.66 10.13
C ARG A 140 -4.32 -14.43 10.43
N ALA A 141 -3.53 -14.02 9.42
CA ALA A 141 -2.12 -13.70 9.63
C ALA A 141 -1.93 -12.53 10.61
N ASN A 142 -2.77 -11.50 10.54
CA ASN A 142 -2.75 -10.40 11.49
C ASN A 142 -3.09 -10.86 12.92
N ALA A 143 -4.04 -11.77 13.08
CA ALA A 143 -4.37 -12.34 14.37
C ALA A 143 -3.20 -13.14 14.98
N GLU A 144 -2.53 -13.96 14.17
CA GLU A 144 -1.33 -14.70 14.62
C GLU A 144 -0.19 -13.76 15.05
N LEU A 145 0.05 -12.67 14.29
CA LEU A 145 1.04 -11.66 14.65
C LEU A 145 0.70 -10.97 15.99
N ALA A 146 -0.56 -10.69 16.24
CA ALA A 146 -1.00 -10.07 17.49
C ALA A 146 -0.79 -11.01 18.70
N VAL A 147 -1.02 -12.32 18.56
CA VAL A 147 -0.75 -13.33 19.59
C VAL A 147 0.75 -13.42 19.87
N GLY A 148 1.60 -13.45 18.84
CA GLY A 148 3.05 -13.50 18.96
C GLY A 148 3.63 -12.27 19.67
N ALA A 149 3.08 -11.08 19.42
CA ALA A 149 3.48 -9.85 20.11
C ALA A 149 3.10 -9.82 21.60
N GLY A 150 1.96 -10.43 21.97
CA GLY A 150 1.52 -10.53 23.37
C GLY A 150 2.28 -11.57 24.19
N ALA A 151 2.93 -12.56 23.57
CA ALA A 151 3.66 -13.62 24.27
C ALA A 151 5.12 -13.22 24.61
N GLY A 152 5.60 -12.09 24.14
CA GLY A 152 6.95 -11.55 24.37
C GLY A 152 7.02 -10.36 25.33
N ALA A 153 5.92 -10.03 26.01
CA ALA A 153 5.84 -8.92 26.98
C ALA A 153 5.88 -9.43 28.42
#